data_0770d2cfaa4181df60ff6df5985a4c5b
#
_entry.id   0770d2cfaa4181df60ff6df5985a4c5b
#
_cell.length_a   1.000
_cell.length_b   1.000
_cell.length_c   1.000
_cell.angle_alpha   90.00
_cell.angle_beta   90.00
_cell.angle_gamma   90.00
#
_symmetry.space_group_name_H-M   'P 1'
#
loop_
_entity.id
_entity.type
_entity.pdbx_description
1 polymer ?
#
loop_
_entity_poly.entity_id
_entity_poly.type
_entity_poly.pdbx_seq_one_letter_code
_entity_poly.pdbx_strand_id
1 'polypeptide(L)'
;MPSWKLKVLFLRQISSTMKKVLPLVLFVLLAFAGCQSGPAIYEMTKDPRAFVPNVEKFVNKVDKKSKHYSAEDWDAAIEQFVLMNKNYVDVRKSLTQEEQMKYDNARVKFMHAIDANGTEEMAKRVKEEYGKIMDN
;
A
#
# COMPACT_ATOMS: atom_id res chain seq x y z
N MET A 1 3.84 57.18 -7.24
CA MET A 1 3.09 55.96 -7.50
C MET A 1 2.12 55.71 -6.36
N PRO A 2 0.89 55.40 -6.68
CA PRO A 2 -0.06 55.11 -5.64
C PRO A 2 0.37 53.88 -4.85
N SER A 3 0.27 53.97 -3.54
CA SER A 3 0.65 52.89 -2.63
C SER A 3 -0.17 51.60 -2.85
N TRP A 4 -1.32 51.71 -3.43
CA TRP A 4 -2.14 50.56 -3.73
C TRP A 4 -1.52 49.66 -4.81
N LYS A 5 -0.82 50.23 -5.79
CA LYS A 5 -0.09 49.44 -6.79
C LYS A 5 1.06 48.67 -6.17
N LEU A 6 1.75 49.28 -5.23
CA LEU A 6 2.78 48.57 -4.45
C LEU A 6 2.18 47.48 -3.59
N LYS A 7 1.05 47.72 -2.97
CA LYS A 7 0.32 46.72 -2.21
C LYS A 7 -0.15 45.56 -3.10
N VAL A 8 -0.65 45.88 -4.28
CA VAL A 8 -1.09 44.87 -5.24
C VAL A 8 0.10 44.02 -5.72
N LEU A 9 1.24 44.66 -6.01
CA LEU A 9 2.46 43.95 -6.39
C LEU A 9 2.99 43.13 -5.24
N PHE A 10 2.95 43.63 -4.03
CA PHE A 10 3.36 42.93 -2.84
C PHE A 10 2.46 41.73 -2.54
N LEU A 11 1.15 41.92 -2.62
CA LEU A 11 0.16 40.86 -2.49
C LEU A 11 0.31 39.80 -3.60
N ARG A 12 0.60 40.24 -4.82
CA ARG A 12 0.87 39.33 -5.91
C ARG A 12 2.14 38.52 -5.68
N GLN A 13 3.13 39.13 -5.08
CA GLN A 13 4.38 38.44 -4.74
C GLN A 13 4.21 37.47 -3.57
N ILE A 14 3.49 37.86 -2.55
CA ILE A 14 3.08 37.00 -1.45
C ILE A 14 2.19 35.89 -1.97
N SER A 15 1.25 36.18 -2.83
CA SER A 15 0.38 35.22 -3.47
C SER A 15 1.15 34.21 -4.31
N SER A 16 2.23 34.62 -4.99
CA SER A 16 3.06 33.69 -5.74
C SER A 16 3.91 32.80 -4.83
N THR A 17 4.36 33.32 -3.70
CA THR A 17 5.04 32.52 -2.67
C THR A 17 4.09 31.59 -1.96
N MET A 18 2.89 32.07 -1.63
CA MET A 18 1.82 31.26 -1.06
C MET A 18 1.25 30.25 -2.05
N LYS A 19 1.23 30.56 -3.34
CA LYS A 19 0.87 29.61 -4.39
C LYS A 19 1.85 28.44 -4.48
N LYS A 20 3.09 28.63 -4.05
CA LYS A 20 4.06 27.55 -3.93
C LYS A 20 3.88 26.73 -2.65
N VAL A 21 3.40 27.34 -1.59
CA VAL A 21 3.16 26.71 -0.29
C VAL A 21 1.76 26.11 -0.20
N LEU A 22 0.75 26.85 -0.67
CA LEU A 22 -0.64 26.40 -0.70
C LEU A 22 -0.87 25.14 -1.54
N PRO A 23 -0.33 25.04 -2.75
CA PRO A 23 -0.41 23.78 -3.49
C PRO A 23 0.29 22.62 -2.81
N LEU A 24 1.37 22.88 -2.07
CA LEU A 24 2.06 21.88 -1.26
C LEU A 24 1.20 21.41 -0.10
N VAL A 25 0.54 22.33 0.60
CA VAL A 25 -0.39 22.01 1.69
C VAL A 25 -1.62 21.29 1.16
N LEU A 26 -2.18 21.75 0.05
CA LEU A 26 -3.28 21.08 -0.64
C LEU A 26 -2.87 19.71 -1.16
N PHE A 27 -1.66 19.57 -1.64
CA PHE A 27 -1.11 18.30 -2.08
C PHE A 27 -0.96 17.32 -0.91
N VAL A 28 -0.52 17.79 0.24
CA VAL A 28 -0.46 17.01 1.46
C VAL A 28 -1.85 16.57 1.92
N LEU A 29 -2.83 17.47 1.85
CA LEU A 29 -4.23 17.17 2.17
C LEU A 29 -4.84 16.17 1.18
N LEU A 30 -4.55 16.31 -0.10
CA LEU A 30 -4.93 15.35 -1.14
C LEU A 30 -4.23 14.01 -0.96
N ALA A 31 -2.99 14.01 -0.51
CA ALA A 31 -2.26 12.79 -0.17
C ALA A 31 -2.93 12.06 1.02
N PHE A 32 -3.47 12.80 1.99
CA PHE A 32 -4.25 12.20 3.07
C PHE A 32 -5.58 11.61 2.56
N ALA A 33 -6.28 12.31 1.71
CA ALA A 33 -7.47 11.79 1.04
C ALA A 33 -7.11 10.62 0.12
N GLY A 34 -5.94 10.69 -0.54
CA GLY A 34 -5.37 9.62 -1.35
C GLY A 34 -4.90 8.41 -0.54
N CYS A 35 -4.60 8.56 0.75
CA CYS A 35 -4.23 7.43 1.62
C CYS A 35 -5.35 6.40 1.76
N GLN A 36 -6.62 6.80 1.59
CA GLN A 36 -7.75 5.87 1.53
C GLN A 36 -7.77 5.07 0.22
N SER A 37 -7.15 5.59 -0.84
CA SER A 37 -7.01 4.95 -2.14
C SER A 37 -5.60 4.45 -2.43
N GLY A 38 -4.66 4.66 -1.50
CA GLY A 38 -3.27 4.22 -1.62
C GLY A 38 -3.11 2.70 -1.51
N PRO A 39 -1.87 2.19 -1.64
CA PRO A 39 -1.58 0.77 -1.53
C PRO A 39 -2.00 0.25 -0.15
N ALA A 40 -2.45 -1.00 -0.13
CA ALA A 40 -2.84 -1.66 1.10
C ALA A 40 -1.62 -1.87 2.01
N ILE A 41 -1.81 -1.70 3.30
CA ILE A 41 -0.79 -1.95 4.32
C ILE A 41 -1.19 -3.23 5.08
N TYR A 42 -0.22 -4.11 5.28
CA TYR A 42 -0.40 -5.29 6.11
C TYR A 42 -0.03 -4.97 7.56
N GLU A 43 -0.94 -5.28 8.48
CA GLU A 43 -0.69 -5.11 9.92
C GLU A 43 -0.11 -6.40 10.48
N MET A 44 1.17 -6.37 10.87
CA MET A 44 1.82 -7.49 11.52
C MET A 44 1.24 -7.71 12.93
N THR A 45 1.13 -8.97 13.32
CA THR A 45 0.61 -9.33 14.63
C THR A 45 1.38 -10.52 15.21
N LYS A 46 1.49 -10.55 16.53
CA LYS A 46 1.95 -11.73 17.27
C LYS A 46 0.79 -12.60 17.76
N ASP A 47 -0.43 -12.08 17.66
CA ASP A 47 -1.64 -12.80 18.05
C ASP A 47 -2.15 -13.66 16.88
N PRO A 48 -2.10 -15.00 16.99
CA PRO A 48 -2.59 -15.86 15.91
C PRO A 48 -4.05 -15.61 15.54
N ARG A 49 -4.87 -15.14 16.48
CA ARG A 49 -6.30 -14.85 16.24
C ARG A 49 -6.51 -13.63 15.35
N ALA A 50 -5.59 -12.69 15.36
CA ALA A 50 -5.64 -11.49 14.52
C ALA A 50 -5.01 -11.72 13.15
N PHE A 51 -4.26 -12.78 12.95
CA PHE A 51 -3.48 -13.03 11.73
C PHE A 51 -4.37 -13.15 10.50
N VAL A 52 -5.31 -14.09 10.48
CA VAL A 52 -6.18 -14.30 9.31
C VAL A 52 -7.02 -13.07 8.99
N PRO A 53 -7.68 -12.41 9.96
CA PRO A 53 -8.37 -11.15 9.68
C PRO A 53 -7.48 -10.07 9.05
N ASN A 54 -6.26 -9.93 9.52
CA ASN A 54 -5.29 -8.96 8.96
C ASN A 54 -4.89 -9.32 7.52
N VAL A 55 -4.65 -10.60 7.26
CA VAL A 55 -4.35 -11.13 5.93
C VAL A 55 -5.49 -10.86 4.95
N GLU A 56 -6.71 -11.21 5.33
CA GLU A 56 -7.89 -11.03 4.48
C GLU A 56 -8.15 -9.56 4.20
N LYS A 57 -8.03 -8.69 5.20
CA LYS A 57 -8.18 -7.25 5.04
C LYS A 57 -7.19 -6.69 4.03
N PHE A 58 -5.92 -7.06 4.15
CA PHE A 58 -4.87 -6.63 3.23
C PHE A 58 -5.12 -7.11 1.80
N VAL A 59 -5.31 -8.41 1.62
CA VAL A 59 -5.47 -9.01 0.29
C VAL A 59 -6.75 -8.55 -0.40
N ASN A 60 -7.84 -8.42 0.33
CA ASN A 60 -9.10 -7.90 -0.23
C ASN A 60 -8.95 -6.45 -0.70
N LYS A 61 -8.18 -5.65 0.01
CA LYS A 61 -7.89 -4.28 -0.40
C LYS A 61 -7.04 -4.22 -1.67
N VAL A 62 -6.03 -5.08 -1.78
CA VAL A 62 -5.23 -5.22 -3.01
C VAL A 62 -6.13 -5.66 -4.17
N ASP A 63 -6.94 -6.66 -3.98
CA ASP A 63 -7.83 -7.18 -5.02
C ASP A 63 -8.78 -6.11 -5.57
N LYS A 64 -9.33 -5.27 -4.70
CA LYS A 64 -10.24 -4.19 -5.11
C LYS A 64 -9.55 -3.04 -5.82
N LYS A 65 -8.32 -2.71 -5.44
CA LYS A 65 -7.64 -1.47 -5.85
C LYS A 65 -6.55 -1.68 -6.89
N SER A 66 -6.12 -2.92 -7.10
CA SER A 66 -4.94 -3.22 -7.91
C SER A 66 -5.09 -2.86 -9.39
N LYS A 67 -6.31 -2.73 -9.89
CA LYS A 67 -6.57 -2.26 -11.27
C LYS A 67 -6.03 -0.86 -11.53
N HIS A 68 -5.90 -0.06 -10.49
CA HIS A 68 -5.45 1.32 -10.55
C HIS A 68 -4.05 1.52 -9.97
N TYR A 69 -3.35 0.45 -9.64
CA TYR A 69 -2.01 0.53 -9.07
C TYR A 69 -0.98 0.99 -10.10
N SER A 70 -0.17 1.97 -9.71
CA SER A 70 1.07 2.30 -10.39
C SER A 70 2.15 1.26 -10.09
N ALA A 71 3.30 1.34 -10.77
CA ALA A 71 4.46 0.50 -10.45
C ALA A 71 4.90 0.68 -8.99
N GLU A 72 4.85 1.90 -8.47
CA GLU A 72 5.19 2.22 -7.08
C GLU A 72 4.21 1.62 -6.10
N ASP A 73 2.91 1.65 -6.41
CA ASP A 73 1.87 1.01 -5.60
C ASP A 73 2.09 -0.50 -5.52
N TRP A 74 2.45 -1.11 -6.64
CA TRP A 74 2.78 -2.53 -6.67
C TRP A 74 4.03 -2.86 -5.88
N ASP A 75 5.08 -2.06 -5.96
CA ASP A 75 6.28 -2.26 -5.15
C ASP A 75 5.94 -2.25 -3.66
N ALA A 76 5.15 -1.28 -3.23
CA ALA A 76 4.68 -1.20 -1.86
C ALA A 76 3.82 -2.41 -1.47
N ALA A 77 2.91 -2.84 -2.33
CA ALA A 77 2.06 -4.01 -2.08
C ALA A 77 2.89 -5.30 -1.98
N ILE A 78 3.91 -5.44 -2.81
CA ILE A 78 4.82 -6.61 -2.77
C ILE A 78 5.60 -6.63 -1.45
N GLU A 79 6.08 -5.50 -0.98
CA GLU A 79 6.73 -5.41 0.33
C GLU A 79 5.80 -5.83 1.46
N GLN A 80 4.55 -5.40 1.42
CA GLN A 80 3.54 -5.80 2.40
C GLN A 80 3.21 -7.28 2.31
N PHE A 81 3.16 -7.84 1.12
CA PHE A 81 3.00 -9.27 0.91
C PHE A 81 4.16 -10.08 1.51
N VAL A 82 5.37 -9.60 1.37
CA VAL A 82 6.56 -10.21 2.01
C VAL A 82 6.41 -10.21 3.52
N LEU A 83 5.99 -9.09 4.11
CA LEU A 83 5.75 -9.00 5.56
C LEU A 83 4.65 -9.97 6.02
N MET A 84 3.59 -10.10 5.25
CA MET A 84 2.50 -11.04 5.52
C MET A 84 3.01 -12.48 5.59
N ASN A 85 3.83 -12.87 4.65
CA ASN A 85 4.39 -14.24 4.61
C ASN A 85 5.39 -14.48 5.74
N LYS A 86 6.20 -13.49 6.09
CA LYS A 86 7.07 -13.57 7.29
C LYS A 86 6.26 -13.73 8.57
N ASN A 87 5.20 -12.99 8.69
CA ASN A 87 4.28 -13.11 9.82
C ASN A 87 3.64 -14.50 9.89
N TYR A 88 3.27 -15.07 8.74
CA TYR A 88 2.75 -16.43 8.68
C TYR A 88 3.76 -17.45 9.25
N VAL A 89 5.02 -17.36 8.87
CA VAL A 89 6.05 -18.24 9.39
C VAL A 89 6.12 -18.19 10.92
N ASP A 90 5.98 -16.99 11.49
CA ASP A 90 6.03 -16.80 12.94
C ASP A 90 4.83 -17.43 13.68
N VAL A 91 3.63 -17.35 13.10
CA VAL A 91 2.39 -17.76 13.78
C VAL A 91 1.84 -19.11 13.32
N ARG A 92 2.34 -19.69 12.24
CA ARG A 92 1.76 -20.86 11.57
C ARG A 92 1.54 -22.07 12.49
N LYS A 93 2.41 -22.26 13.47
CA LYS A 93 2.29 -23.39 14.42
C LYS A 93 1.09 -23.25 15.36
N SER A 94 0.61 -22.04 15.54
CA SER A 94 -0.54 -21.73 16.38
C SER A 94 -1.85 -21.62 15.60
N LEU A 95 -1.79 -21.74 14.27
CA LEU A 95 -2.97 -21.67 13.41
C LEU A 95 -3.65 -23.03 13.30
N THR A 96 -4.98 -23.01 13.26
CA THR A 96 -5.77 -24.19 12.90
C THR A 96 -5.58 -24.51 11.41
N GLN A 97 -5.95 -25.70 11.01
CA GLN A 97 -5.91 -26.08 9.60
C GLN A 97 -6.83 -25.17 8.76
N GLU A 98 -7.98 -24.81 9.28
CA GLU A 98 -8.91 -23.88 8.61
C GLU A 98 -8.28 -22.51 8.42
N GLU A 99 -7.61 -21.98 9.44
CA GLU A 99 -6.91 -20.70 9.36
C GLU A 99 -5.75 -20.73 8.36
N GLN A 100 -5.01 -21.83 8.31
CA GLN A 100 -3.96 -22.03 7.30
C GLN A 100 -4.54 -22.05 5.88
N MET A 101 -5.68 -22.69 5.69
CA MET A 101 -6.39 -22.69 4.39
C MET A 101 -6.86 -21.28 4.00
N LYS A 102 -7.35 -20.50 4.93
CA LYS A 102 -7.75 -19.11 4.67
C LYS A 102 -6.56 -18.25 4.26
N TYR A 103 -5.43 -18.44 4.92
CA TYR A 103 -4.18 -17.79 4.52
C TYR A 103 -3.77 -18.20 3.10
N ASP A 104 -3.77 -19.49 2.78
CA ASP A 104 -3.40 -19.97 1.45
C ASP A 104 -4.31 -19.40 0.36
N ASN A 105 -5.62 -19.36 0.62
CA ASN A 105 -6.59 -18.77 -0.31
C ASN A 105 -6.32 -17.28 -0.52
N ALA A 106 -6.01 -16.54 0.53
CA ALA A 106 -5.68 -15.13 0.44
C ALA A 106 -4.38 -14.91 -0.35
N ARG A 107 -3.37 -15.73 -0.10
CA ARG A 107 -2.11 -15.70 -0.84
C ARG A 107 -2.34 -15.91 -2.34
N VAL A 108 -3.10 -16.92 -2.69
CA VAL A 108 -3.47 -17.20 -4.09
C VAL A 108 -4.23 -16.03 -4.71
N LYS A 109 -5.14 -15.41 -3.96
CA LYS A 109 -5.88 -14.23 -4.40
C LYS A 109 -4.95 -13.05 -4.71
N PHE A 110 -3.94 -12.82 -3.88
CA PHE A 110 -2.91 -11.80 -4.16
C PHE A 110 -2.15 -12.12 -5.45
N MET A 111 -1.74 -13.39 -5.63
CA MET A 111 -1.04 -13.83 -6.84
C MET A 111 -1.88 -13.62 -8.09
N HIS A 112 -3.18 -13.90 -8.04
CA HIS A 112 -4.10 -13.62 -9.13
C HIS A 112 -4.20 -12.12 -9.44
N ALA A 113 -4.25 -11.29 -8.42
CA ALA A 113 -4.29 -9.83 -8.60
C ALA A 113 -3.05 -9.31 -9.31
N ILE A 114 -1.87 -9.79 -8.95
CA ILE A 114 -0.62 -9.36 -9.59
C ILE A 114 -0.49 -9.92 -11.01
N ASP A 115 -0.94 -11.15 -11.25
CA ASP A 115 -0.96 -11.73 -12.58
C ASP A 115 -1.92 -10.97 -13.53
N ALA A 116 -3.05 -10.48 -12.99
CA ALA A 116 -4.04 -9.75 -13.78
C ALA A 116 -3.67 -8.28 -14.02
N ASN A 117 -3.09 -7.61 -13.03
CA ASN A 117 -2.94 -6.15 -13.02
C ASN A 117 -1.48 -5.68 -12.89
N GLY A 118 -0.54 -6.54 -12.51
CA GLY A 118 0.88 -6.24 -12.43
C GLY A 118 1.62 -6.62 -13.70
N THR A 119 2.94 -6.57 -13.63
CA THR A 119 3.82 -7.02 -14.71
C THR A 119 4.29 -8.45 -14.45
N GLU A 120 4.74 -9.13 -15.50
CA GLU A 120 5.34 -10.46 -15.40
C GLU A 120 6.56 -10.47 -14.47
N GLU A 121 7.38 -9.41 -14.55
CA GLU A 121 8.53 -9.24 -13.67
C GLU A 121 8.14 -9.13 -12.19
N MET A 122 7.08 -8.38 -11.89
CA MET A 122 6.53 -8.27 -10.54
C MET A 122 6.03 -9.61 -10.02
N ALA A 123 5.31 -10.34 -10.84
CA ALA A 123 4.81 -11.68 -10.50
C ALA A 123 5.94 -12.65 -10.22
N LYS A 124 6.99 -12.62 -11.03
CA LYS A 124 8.20 -13.42 -10.84
C LYS A 124 8.89 -13.08 -9.52
N ARG A 125 9.09 -11.79 -9.26
CA ARG A 125 9.69 -11.29 -8.01
C ARG A 125 8.94 -11.80 -6.78
N VAL A 126 7.63 -11.73 -6.80
CA VAL A 126 6.80 -12.22 -5.69
C VAL A 126 7.00 -13.70 -5.44
N LYS A 127 7.03 -14.51 -6.49
CA LYS A 127 7.27 -15.96 -6.39
C LYS A 127 8.64 -16.25 -5.79
N GLU A 128 9.67 -15.54 -6.21
CA GLU A 128 11.02 -15.67 -5.68
C GLU A 128 11.12 -15.29 -4.21
N GLU A 129 10.54 -14.16 -3.82
CA GLU A 129 10.52 -13.72 -2.43
C GLU A 129 9.73 -14.69 -1.53
N TYR A 130 8.60 -15.19 -2.00
CA TYR A 130 7.83 -16.20 -1.29
C TYR A 130 8.64 -17.48 -1.07
N GLY A 131 9.30 -17.98 -2.11
CA GLY A 131 10.17 -19.16 -2.01
C GLY A 131 11.26 -18.99 -0.97
N LYS A 132 11.96 -17.87 -0.96
CA LYS A 132 13.00 -17.58 0.03
C LYS A 132 12.48 -17.59 1.47
N ILE A 133 11.27 -17.12 1.69
CA ILE A 133 10.66 -17.08 3.03
C ILE A 133 10.28 -18.47 3.49
N MET A 134 9.74 -19.30 2.59
CA MET A 134 9.21 -20.62 2.95
C MET A 134 10.30 -21.68 3.06
N ASP A 135 11.42 -21.49 2.36
CA ASP A 135 12.57 -22.43 2.37
C ASP A 135 13.49 -22.24 3.59
N ASN A 136 13.33 -21.18 4.37
CA ASN A 136 14.03 -20.91 5.63
C ASN A 136 13.18 -21.39 6.82
#